data_9fb284b36bef158496c7e3f147051c55
#
_entry.id   9fb284b36bef158496c7e3f147051c55
#
_cell.length_a   1.000
_cell.length_b   1.000
_cell.length_c   1.000
_cell.angle_alpha   90.00
_cell.angle_beta   90.00
_cell.angle_gamma   90.00
#
_symmetry.space_group_name_H-M   'P 1'
#
loop_
_entity.id
_entity.type
_entity.pdbx_description
1 polymer ?
#
loop_
_entity_poly.entity_id
_entity_poly.type
_entity_poly.pdbx_seq_one_letter_code
_entity_poly.pdbx_strand_id
1 'polypeptide(L)'
;MRQLPSLNTLRVFEEVARHRSFSQAALGLNVTQGAVSRQIKQLEDYLGVALFVRTPQGLSLTEAGSNLKPHLAEAFDHMERALQAVRVPNLRQRLRVLAPPTWATRWLSPHLRAFCQRYPDISLSVTNQASHDSLADIDCHIRFGLAASTHCASQLLVMERHIAVASPELFNGDQAPDLHEFALLHILHDGKRLKVWENWLAAMGREDIDAGQGLEFSTLDQVIHTALAGGGLAVIDRQMIEKELANGSLVPITPIEVIGPYGYWLDVANDKRGLSKVKLFTDWLSLVSNP
;
A
#
# COMPACT_ATOMS: atom_id res chain seq x y z
N MET A 1 6.29 15.54 29.13
CA MET A 1 6.78 16.67 28.32
C MET A 1 7.85 16.14 27.36
N ARG A 2 7.77 16.41 26.02
CA ARG A 2 8.79 15.95 25.07
C ARG A 2 10.10 16.67 25.36
N GLN A 3 11.19 15.94 25.62
CA GLN A 3 12.54 16.51 25.73
C GLN A 3 13.15 16.50 24.32
N LEU A 4 13.17 17.64 23.66
CA LEU A 4 13.78 17.84 22.36
C LEU A 4 14.74 19.02 22.42
N PRO A 5 15.86 18.99 21.67
CA PRO A 5 16.69 20.17 21.44
C PRO A 5 15.87 21.23 20.69
N SER A 6 16.41 22.45 20.59
CA SER A 6 15.71 23.50 19.84
C SER A 6 15.55 23.11 18.37
N LEU A 7 14.38 23.38 17.78
CA LEU A 7 14.15 23.14 16.36
C LEU A 7 15.16 23.83 15.45
N ASN A 8 15.66 25.00 15.87
CA ASN A 8 16.69 25.72 15.13
C ASN A 8 18.02 24.94 15.11
N THR A 9 18.40 24.33 16.23
CA THR A 9 19.61 23.49 16.33
C THR A 9 19.50 22.27 15.42
N LEU A 10 18.35 21.62 15.37
CA LEU A 10 18.07 20.49 14.47
C LEU A 10 18.11 20.91 13.00
N ARG A 11 17.55 22.10 12.65
CA ARG A 11 17.62 22.66 11.29
C ARG A 11 19.05 22.97 10.86
N VAL A 12 19.87 23.48 11.78
CA VAL A 12 21.30 23.72 11.51
C VAL A 12 22.04 22.42 11.22
N PHE A 13 21.74 21.34 11.96
CA PHE A 13 22.31 20.03 11.66
C PHE A 13 21.92 19.53 10.27
N GLU A 14 20.65 19.62 9.91
CA GLU A 14 20.17 19.20 8.58
C GLU A 14 20.91 19.94 7.46
N GLU A 15 21.07 21.27 7.59
CA GLU A 15 21.72 22.09 6.58
C GLU A 15 23.22 21.78 6.47
N VAL A 16 23.91 21.57 7.60
CA VAL A 16 25.33 21.13 7.60
C VAL A 16 25.47 19.74 6.99
N ALA A 17 24.55 18.81 7.31
CA ALA A 17 24.55 17.46 6.76
C ALA A 17 24.27 17.40 5.24
N ARG A 18 23.49 18.39 4.73
CA ARG A 18 23.20 18.55 3.29
C ARG A 18 24.43 19.03 2.54
N HIS A 19 25.08 20.08 3.01
CA HIS A 19 26.19 20.74 2.34
C HIS A 19 27.56 20.14 2.66
N ARG A 20 27.67 19.35 3.71
CA ARG A 20 28.95 18.83 4.24
C ARG A 20 29.99 19.95 4.47
N SER A 21 29.50 21.15 4.83
CA SER A 21 30.32 22.34 5.03
C SER A 21 29.64 23.32 5.99
N PHE A 22 30.32 23.69 7.05
CA PHE A 22 29.84 24.70 7.99
C PHE A 22 29.66 26.08 7.34
N SER A 23 30.57 26.43 6.42
CA SER A 23 30.52 27.74 5.74
C SER A 23 29.36 27.81 4.76
N GLN A 24 29.10 26.75 4.00
CA GLN A 24 27.96 26.68 3.06
C GLN A 24 26.61 26.69 3.82
N ALA A 25 26.53 25.91 4.90
CA ALA A 25 25.34 25.91 5.74
C ALA A 25 25.08 27.29 6.37
N ALA A 26 26.13 28.00 6.78
CA ALA A 26 26.02 29.35 7.32
C ALA A 26 25.46 30.34 6.28
N LEU A 27 25.89 30.23 5.02
CA LEU A 27 25.33 31.02 3.92
C LEU A 27 23.84 30.72 3.70
N GLY A 28 23.47 29.44 3.62
CA GLY A 28 22.07 29.02 3.43
C GLY A 28 21.13 29.45 4.56
N LEU A 29 21.67 29.54 5.78
CA LEU A 29 20.91 29.94 6.97
C LEU A 29 20.98 31.45 7.28
N ASN A 30 21.74 32.24 6.52
CA ASN A 30 22.01 33.67 6.78
C ASN A 30 22.57 33.94 8.18
N VAL A 31 23.51 33.12 8.62
CA VAL A 31 24.21 33.27 9.92
C VAL A 31 25.73 33.13 9.75
N THR A 32 26.48 33.41 10.83
CA THR A 32 27.93 33.21 10.80
C THR A 32 28.31 31.72 10.97
N GLN A 33 29.45 31.31 10.37
CA GLN A 33 30.00 29.96 10.55
C GLN A 33 30.22 29.60 12.02
N GLY A 34 30.65 30.61 12.87
CA GLY A 34 30.80 30.40 14.29
C GLY A 34 29.48 30.11 15.01
N ALA A 35 28.36 30.70 14.55
CA ALA A 35 27.03 30.41 15.09
C ALA A 35 26.61 28.99 14.74
N VAL A 36 26.83 28.55 13.48
CA VAL A 36 26.56 27.16 13.03
C VAL A 36 27.37 26.16 13.85
N SER A 37 28.69 26.39 14.00
CA SER A 37 29.57 25.51 14.80
C SER A 37 29.12 25.39 16.25
N ARG A 38 28.69 26.49 16.86
CA ARG A 38 28.17 26.50 18.22
C ARG A 38 26.89 25.72 18.38
N GLN A 39 25.97 25.86 17.44
CA GLN A 39 24.69 25.11 17.40
C GLN A 39 24.93 23.59 17.24
N ILE A 40 25.84 23.18 16.35
CA ILE A 40 26.20 21.76 16.20
C ILE A 40 26.81 21.22 17.48
N LYS A 41 27.77 21.94 18.09
CA LYS A 41 28.35 21.52 19.36
C LYS A 41 27.30 21.38 20.46
N GLN A 42 26.34 22.30 20.53
CA GLN A 42 25.23 22.22 21.50
C GLN A 42 24.37 20.98 21.28
N LEU A 43 24.15 20.57 20.02
CA LEU A 43 23.42 19.35 19.70
C LEU A 43 24.21 18.10 20.08
N GLU A 44 25.49 18.05 19.77
CA GLU A 44 26.40 16.95 20.13
C GLU A 44 26.53 16.81 21.66
N ASP A 45 26.65 17.93 22.39
CA ASP A 45 26.68 17.95 23.85
C ASP A 45 25.35 17.43 24.45
N TYR A 46 24.21 17.78 23.83
CA TYR A 46 22.89 17.30 24.25
C TYR A 46 22.72 15.79 24.02
N LEU A 47 23.23 15.27 22.90
CA LEU A 47 23.13 13.86 22.54
C LEU A 47 24.23 13.00 23.17
N GLY A 48 25.32 13.63 23.66
CA GLY A 48 26.48 12.93 24.20
C GLY A 48 27.36 12.23 23.16
N VAL A 49 27.15 12.51 21.86
CA VAL A 49 27.87 11.88 20.75
C VAL A 49 28.19 12.91 19.66
N ALA A 50 29.32 12.75 18.98
CA ALA A 50 29.68 13.55 17.82
C ALA A 50 28.83 13.13 16.60
N LEU A 51 28.34 14.12 15.86
CA LEU A 51 27.54 13.92 14.64
C LEU A 51 28.38 14.13 13.37
N PHE A 52 29.47 14.89 13.48
CA PHE A 52 30.38 15.19 12.39
C PHE A 52 31.84 14.84 12.74
N VAL A 53 32.60 14.47 11.72
CA VAL A 53 34.03 14.23 11.81
C VAL A 53 34.76 14.93 10.67
N ARG A 54 35.93 15.50 10.96
CA ARG A 54 36.82 16.06 9.93
C ARG A 54 37.67 14.97 9.35
N THR A 55 37.62 14.79 8.03
CA THR A 55 38.44 13.84 7.27
C THR A 55 39.38 14.62 6.32
N PRO A 56 40.39 14.00 5.74
CA PRO A 56 41.22 14.63 4.69
C PRO A 56 40.41 15.11 3.48
N GLN A 57 39.22 14.50 3.23
CA GLN A 57 38.27 14.85 2.16
C GLN A 57 37.26 15.95 2.57
N GLY A 58 37.35 16.44 3.81
CA GLY A 58 36.45 17.48 4.31
C GLY A 58 35.59 17.03 5.50
N LEU A 59 34.41 17.63 5.65
CA LEU A 59 33.46 17.31 6.71
C LEU A 59 32.62 16.10 6.32
N SER A 60 32.54 15.11 7.21
CA SER A 60 31.73 13.91 7.03
C SER A 60 30.84 13.67 8.24
N LEU A 61 29.71 12.97 8.05
CA LEU A 61 28.88 12.48 9.14
C LEU A 61 29.54 11.31 9.83
N THR A 62 29.38 11.23 11.15
CA THR A 62 29.63 10.00 11.92
C THR A 62 28.53 9.00 11.65
N GLU A 63 28.63 7.79 12.20
CA GLU A 63 27.54 6.79 12.19
C GLU A 63 26.26 7.36 12.85
N ALA A 64 26.39 8.02 14.01
CA ALA A 64 25.29 8.67 14.70
C ALA A 64 24.64 9.78 13.84
N GLY A 65 25.46 10.61 13.17
CA GLY A 65 24.98 11.64 12.25
C GLY A 65 24.29 11.06 11.02
N SER A 66 24.79 9.96 10.48
CA SER A 66 24.22 9.26 9.33
C SER A 66 22.86 8.63 9.66
N ASN A 67 22.73 8.09 10.87
CA ASN A 67 21.46 7.54 11.36
C ASN A 67 20.42 8.64 11.66
N LEU A 68 20.85 9.77 12.25
CA LEU A 68 19.94 10.87 12.59
C LEU A 68 19.40 11.60 11.36
N LYS A 69 20.21 11.76 10.31
CA LYS A 69 19.89 12.58 9.13
C LYS A 69 18.56 12.22 8.46
N PRO A 70 18.27 10.95 8.07
CA PRO A 70 17.01 10.62 7.40
C PRO A 70 15.79 10.88 8.28
N HIS A 71 15.83 10.50 9.54
CA HIS A 71 14.70 10.71 10.47
C HIS A 71 14.39 12.19 10.70
N LEU A 72 15.43 13.02 10.73
CA LEU A 72 15.25 14.45 10.93
C LEU A 72 14.70 15.13 9.68
N ALA A 73 15.18 14.76 8.49
CA ALA A 73 14.65 15.25 7.23
C ALA A 73 13.15 14.91 7.10
N GLU A 74 12.76 13.68 7.40
CA GLU A 74 11.35 13.26 7.40
C GLU A 74 10.50 14.08 8.40
N ALA A 75 11.02 14.33 9.61
CA ALA A 75 10.31 15.13 10.59
C ALA A 75 10.08 16.58 10.12
N PHE A 76 11.08 17.20 9.48
CA PHE A 76 10.94 18.55 8.92
C PHE A 76 9.98 18.59 7.73
N ASP A 77 10.05 17.62 6.82
CA ASP A 77 9.11 17.49 5.71
C ASP A 77 7.66 17.33 6.21
N HIS A 78 7.47 16.60 7.31
CA HIS A 78 6.15 16.47 7.94
C HIS A 78 5.64 17.79 8.54
N MET A 79 6.52 18.52 9.24
CA MET A 79 6.17 19.85 9.77
C MET A 79 5.86 20.84 8.65
N GLU A 80 6.64 20.87 7.57
CA GLU A 80 6.40 21.76 6.43
C GLU A 80 5.06 21.46 5.77
N ARG A 81 4.74 20.20 5.54
CA ARG A 81 3.43 19.76 5.01
C ARG A 81 2.27 20.19 5.91
N ALA A 82 2.43 20.06 7.24
CA ALA A 82 1.41 20.48 8.19
C ALA A 82 1.18 21.99 8.14
N LEU A 83 2.25 22.78 8.05
CA LEU A 83 2.18 24.25 7.94
C LEU A 83 1.57 24.69 6.61
N GLN A 84 1.91 24.03 5.50
CA GLN A 84 1.32 24.29 4.18
C GLN A 84 -0.18 24.00 4.17
N ALA A 85 -0.62 22.91 4.79
CA ALA A 85 -2.04 22.55 4.90
C ALA A 85 -2.87 23.63 5.62
N VAL A 86 -2.28 24.37 6.55
CA VAL A 86 -2.93 25.50 7.27
C VAL A 86 -2.91 26.80 6.44
N ARG A 87 -1.84 27.03 5.67
CA ARG A 87 -1.65 28.28 4.91
C ARG A 87 -2.56 28.42 3.69
N VAL A 88 -3.00 27.31 3.11
CA VAL A 88 -3.81 27.30 1.88
C VAL A 88 -5.09 26.49 2.11
N PRO A 89 -6.15 27.12 2.69
CA PRO A 89 -7.40 26.44 3.03
C PRO A 89 -8.16 25.84 1.83
N ASN A 90 -7.82 26.23 0.60
CA ASN A 90 -8.49 25.81 -0.63
C ASN A 90 -7.69 24.78 -1.48
N LEU A 91 -6.62 24.21 -0.96
CA LEU A 91 -6.03 23.05 -1.62
C LEU A 91 -6.96 21.86 -1.46
N ARG A 92 -7.34 21.25 -2.58
CA ARG A 92 -8.04 19.94 -2.61
C ARG A 92 -7.40 19.04 -1.57
N GLN A 93 -8.19 18.54 -0.63
CA GLN A 93 -7.69 17.66 0.42
C GLN A 93 -7.15 16.39 -0.23
N ARG A 94 -5.85 16.17 -0.16
CA ARG A 94 -5.26 14.95 -0.72
C ARG A 94 -5.56 13.78 0.19
N LEU A 95 -6.27 12.80 -0.34
CA LEU A 95 -6.56 11.52 0.29
C LEU A 95 -5.65 10.45 -0.32
N ARG A 96 -4.83 9.80 0.51
CA ARG A 96 -3.90 8.76 0.10
C ARG A 96 -4.39 7.40 0.54
N VAL A 97 -4.63 6.54 -0.44
CA VAL A 97 -5.13 5.18 -0.23
C VAL A 97 -4.08 4.18 -0.70
N LEU A 98 -3.68 3.29 0.18
CA LEU A 98 -2.89 2.11 -0.16
C LEU A 98 -3.85 0.95 -0.43
N ALA A 99 -3.71 0.26 -1.56
CA ALA A 99 -4.61 -0.84 -1.91
C ALA A 99 -3.89 -1.91 -2.74
N PRO A 100 -4.32 -3.19 -2.67
CA PRO A 100 -3.82 -4.24 -3.57
C PRO A 100 -4.08 -3.86 -5.03
N PRO A 101 -3.13 -4.12 -5.95
CA PRO A 101 -3.21 -3.62 -7.32
C PRO A 101 -4.47 -4.08 -8.05
N THR A 102 -4.80 -5.37 -7.99
CA THR A 102 -5.98 -5.91 -8.69
C THR A 102 -7.27 -5.36 -8.11
N TRP A 103 -7.39 -5.22 -6.78
CA TRP A 103 -8.56 -4.62 -6.14
C TRP A 103 -8.73 -3.15 -6.57
N ALA A 104 -7.64 -2.39 -6.58
CA ALA A 104 -7.67 -1.00 -7.03
C ALA A 104 -8.10 -0.87 -8.50
N THR A 105 -7.63 -1.76 -9.37
CA THR A 105 -7.90 -1.72 -10.80
C THR A 105 -9.33 -2.21 -11.13
N ARG A 106 -9.72 -3.36 -10.58
CA ARG A 106 -10.93 -4.06 -10.98
C ARG A 106 -12.16 -3.68 -10.18
N TRP A 107 -11.98 -3.46 -8.87
CA TRP A 107 -13.10 -3.11 -7.99
C TRP A 107 -13.21 -1.58 -7.78
N LEU A 108 -12.13 -0.90 -7.39
CA LEU A 108 -12.20 0.52 -7.04
C LEU A 108 -12.36 1.43 -8.27
N SER A 109 -11.56 1.21 -9.33
CA SER A 109 -11.52 2.10 -10.50
C SER A 109 -12.88 2.35 -11.15
N PRO A 110 -13.77 1.37 -11.33
CA PRO A 110 -15.11 1.60 -11.88
C PRO A 110 -15.95 2.58 -11.06
N HIS A 111 -15.73 2.64 -9.74
CA HIS A 111 -16.48 3.48 -8.80
C HIS A 111 -15.91 4.89 -8.63
N LEU A 112 -14.64 5.13 -9.04
CA LEU A 112 -13.94 6.39 -8.80
C LEU A 112 -14.62 7.60 -9.44
N ARG A 113 -15.26 7.43 -10.61
CA ARG A 113 -15.98 8.54 -11.26
C ARG A 113 -17.06 9.10 -10.35
N ALA A 114 -17.86 8.24 -9.73
CA ALA A 114 -18.92 8.65 -8.82
C ALA A 114 -18.35 9.32 -7.56
N PHE A 115 -17.24 8.80 -7.02
CA PHE A 115 -16.55 9.42 -5.89
C PHE A 115 -16.07 10.84 -6.22
N CYS A 116 -15.35 11.02 -7.32
CA CYS A 116 -14.82 12.32 -7.73
C CYS A 116 -15.92 13.35 -8.05
N GLN A 117 -17.06 12.91 -8.60
CA GLN A 117 -18.21 13.78 -8.83
C GLN A 117 -18.87 14.22 -7.52
N ARG A 118 -18.97 13.33 -6.54
CA ARG A 118 -19.58 13.62 -5.24
C ARG A 118 -18.70 14.46 -4.33
N TYR A 119 -17.37 14.31 -4.43
CA TYR A 119 -16.38 14.99 -3.58
C TYR A 119 -15.28 15.67 -4.40
N PRO A 120 -15.63 16.76 -5.14
CA PRO A 120 -14.70 17.42 -6.07
C PRO A 120 -13.49 18.08 -5.36
N ASP A 121 -13.63 18.36 -4.05
CA ASP A 121 -12.57 18.95 -3.23
C ASP A 121 -11.57 17.91 -2.68
N ILE A 122 -11.80 16.61 -2.94
CA ILE A 122 -10.86 15.55 -2.55
C ILE A 122 -10.01 15.15 -3.77
N SER A 123 -8.69 15.28 -3.62
CA SER A 123 -7.73 14.74 -4.59
C SER A 123 -7.31 13.36 -4.13
N LEU A 124 -7.85 12.31 -4.76
CA LEU A 124 -7.55 10.92 -4.45
C LEU A 124 -6.23 10.47 -5.08
N SER A 125 -5.37 9.83 -4.29
CA SER A 125 -4.15 9.17 -4.72
C SER A 125 -4.19 7.71 -4.26
N VAL A 126 -4.22 6.77 -5.20
CA VAL A 126 -4.19 5.32 -4.91
C VAL A 126 -2.81 4.78 -5.26
N THR A 127 -2.20 4.03 -4.36
CA THR A 127 -0.90 3.38 -4.55
C THR A 127 -0.96 1.93 -4.08
N ASN A 128 -0.13 1.08 -4.66
CA ASN A 128 0.04 -0.32 -4.23
C ASN A 128 1.37 -0.55 -3.47
N GLN A 129 2.20 0.48 -3.37
CA GLN A 129 3.46 0.44 -2.64
C GLN A 129 3.53 1.63 -1.70
N ALA A 130 3.96 1.35 -0.48
CA ALA A 130 4.36 2.36 0.49
C ALA A 130 5.76 1.99 0.97
N SER A 131 6.72 2.91 0.82
CA SER A 131 7.99 2.80 1.53
C SER A 131 7.74 2.96 3.04
N HIS A 132 8.63 2.45 3.88
CA HIS A 132 8.51 2.61 5.34
C HIS A 132 8.28 4.08 5.73
N ASP A 133 8.94 5.00 5.05
CA ASP A 133 8.86 6.45 5.29
C ASP A 133 7.52 7.06 4.83
N SER A 134 6.79 6.41 3.90
CA SER A 134 5.51 6.90 3.37
C SER A 134 4.28 6.27 4.03
N LEU A 135 4.41 5.24 4.87
CA LEU A 135 3.28 4.62 5.57
C LEU A 135 2.55 5.62 6.49
N ALA A 136 3.29 6.50 7.15
CA ALA A 136 2.72 7.56 7.97
C ALA A 136 1.82 8.53 7.19
N ASP A 137 2.02 8.65 5.87
CA ASP A 137 1.26 9.52 4.99
C ASP A 137 -0.02 8.87 4.43
N ILE A 138 -0.15 7.53 4.52
CA ILE A 138 -1.33 6.81 4.05
C ILE A 138 -2.52 7.11 4.97
N ASP A 139 -3.60 7.57 4.40
CA ASP A 139 -4.83 7.89 5.13
C ASP A 139 -5.70 6.65 5.35
N CYS A 140 -5.84 5.82 4.32
CA CYS A 140 -6.61 4.57 4.34
C CYS A 140 -5.79 3.44 3.72
N HIS A 141 -5.85 2.26 4.30
CA HIS A 141 -5.21 1.07 3.75
C HIS A 141 -6.27 -0.01 3.49
N ILE A 142 -6.45 -0.38 2.24
CA ILE A 142 -7.22 -1.56 1.87
C ILE A 142 -6.28 -2.75 1.95
N ARG A 143 -6.49 -3.60 2.92
CA ARG A 143 -5.63 -4.75 3.17
C ARG A 143 -6.35 -6.05 2.84
N PHE A 144 -5.67 -6.92 2.12
CA PHE A 144 -6.09 -8.31 1.93
C PHE A 144 -5.61 -9.16 3.11
N GLY A 145 -6.47 -10.00 3.69
CA GLY A 145 -6.07 -10.81 4.83
C GLY A 145 -7.21 -11.58 5.51
N LEU A 146 -6.83 -12.42 6.48
CA LEU A 146 -7.73 -13.35 7.18
C LEU A 146 -8.62 -12.68 8.23
N ALA A 147 -8.16 -11.59 8.84
CA ALA A 147 -8.83 -10.98 9.99
C ALA A 147 -8.58 -9.47 10.09
N ALA A 148 -9.39 -8.79 10.90
CA ALA A 148 -9.21 -7.39 11.26
C ALA A 148 -7.81 -7.14 11.88
N SER A 149 -7.26 -5.96 11.62
CA SER A 149 -6.05 -5.49 12.31
C SER A 149 -6.37 -5.16 13.77
N THR A 150 -5.44 -5.46 14.67
CA THR A 150 -5.55 -5.10 16.10
C THR A 150 -4.91 -3.73 16.42
N HIS A 151 -4.17 -3.15 15.47
CA HIS A 151 -3.38 -1.93 15.68
C HIS A 151 -4.06 -0.65 15.20
N CYS A 152 -5.17 -0.78 14.46
CA CYS A 152 -5.91 0.35 13.89
C CYS A 152 -7.41 0.04 13.86
N ALA A 153 -8.22 1.02 13.45
CA ALA A 153 -9.62 0.74 13.15
C ALA A 153 -9.69 -0.06 11.85
N SER A 154 -10.22 -1.26 11.93
CA SER A 154 -10.32 -2.20 10.82
C SER A 154 -11.78 -2.57 10.58
N GLN A 155 -12.24 -2.44 9.34
CA GLN A 155 -13.59 -2.79 8.91
C GLN A 155 -13.52 -3.76 7.74
N LEU A 156 -14.28 -4.85 7.82
CA LEU A 156 -14.44 -5.75 6.67
C LEU A 156 -15.25 -5.03 5.57
N LEU A 157 -14.72 -5.00 4.37
CA LEU A 157 -15.43 -4.52 3.18
C LEU A 157 -16.16 -5.67 2.50
N VAL A 158 -15.45 -6.75 2.22
CA VAL A 158 -16.01 -7.93 1.55
C VAL A 158 -15.15 -9.16 1.81
N MET A 159 -15.81 -10.32 1.92
CA MET A 159 -15.14 -11.64 1.89
C MET A 159 -15.08 -12.15 0.45
N GLU A 160 -13.98 -12.78 0.08
CA GLU A 160 -13.83 -13.38 -1.23
C GLU A 160 -14.83 -14.53 -1.44
N ARG A 161 -15.28 -14.67 -2.69
CA ARG A 161 -16.09 -15.78 -3.17
C ARG A 161 -15.40 -16.41 -4.37
N HIS A 162 -14.79 -17.54 -4.14
CA HIS A 162 -13.96 -18.22 -5.11
C HIS A 162 -14.79 -19.09 -6.06
N ILE A 163 -14.57 -18.90 -7.34
CA ILE A 163 -15.07 -19.77 -8.41
C ILE A 163 -13.90 -20.24 -9.28
N ALA A 164 -13.99 -21.47 -9.79
CA ALA A 164 -13.02 -21.95 -10.75
C ALA A 164 -13.48 -21.59 -12.16
N VAL A 165 -12.58 -21.01 -12.95
CA VAL A 165 -12.85 -20.47 -14.28
C VAL A 165 -11.78 -20.86 -15.28
N ALA A 166 -12.16 -20.84 -16.56
CA ALA A 166 -11.29 -21.05 -17.69
C ALA A 166 -11.69 -20.18 -18.88
N SER A 167 -10.79 -19.98 -19.84
CA SER A 167 -11.15 -19.50 -21.18
C SER A 167 -12.12 -20.47 -21.86
N PRO A 168 -13.16 -19.99 -22.57
CA PRO A 168 -14.06 -20.84 -23.32
C PRO A 168 -13.33 -21.71 -24.36
N GLU A 169 -12.14 -21.33 -24.81
CA GLU A 169 -11.30 -22.08 -25.72
C GLU A 169 -10.84 -23.44 -25.16
N LEU A 170 -10.83 -23.60 -23.84
CA LEU A 170 -10.44 -24.85 -23.17
C LEU A 170 -11.60 -25.83 -22.99
N PHE A 171 -12.83 -25.42 -23.35
CA PHE A 171 -14.00 -26.27 -23.29
C PHE A 171 -14.14 -27.10 -24.59
N ASN A 172 -14.55 -28.35 -24.47
CA ASN A 172 -14.88 -29.18 -25.59
C ASN A 172 -16.43 -29.22 -25.76
N GLY A 173 -16.97 -28.25 -26.49
CA GLY A 173 -18.40 -28.00 -26.54
C GLY A 173 -18.90 -27.53 -25.16
N ASP A 174 -19.91 -28.25 -24.65
CA ASP A 174 -20.45 -27.96 -23.29
C ASP A 174 -19.68 -28.68 -22.16
N GLN A 175 -18.65 -29.48 -22.51
CA GLN A 175 -17.87 -30.20 -21.52
C GLN A 175 -16.79 -29.33 -20.91
N ALA A 176 -16.82 -29.19 -19.58
CA ALA A 176 -15.79 -28.47 -18.83
C ALA A 176 -14.41 -29.14 -18.97
N PRO A 177 -13.31 -28.36 -18.95
CA PRO A 177 -11.95 -28.89 -19.05
C PRO A 177 -11.63 -29.85 -17.90
N ASP A 178 -10.88 -30.90 -18.19
CA ASP A 178 -10.38 -31.80 -17.13
C ASP A 178 -9.27 -31.11 -16.33
N LEU A 179 -9.42 -31.09 -15.01
CA LEU A 179 -8.45 -30.50 -14.10
C LEU A 179 -7.06 -31.16 -14.15
N HIS A 180 -6.97 -32.42 -14.65
CA HIS A 180 -5.69 -33.11 -14.81
C HIS A 180 -4.91 -32.70 -16.07
N GLU A 181 -5.61 -32.15 -17.09
CA GLU A 181 -5.01 -31.86 -18.40
C GLU A 181 -4.42 -30.45 -18.47
N PHE A 182 -4.83 -29.55 -17.60
CA PHE A 182 -4.47 -28.15 -17.68
C PHE A 182 -3.70 -27.68 -16.44
N ALA A 183 -2.79 -26.70 -16.64
CA ALA A 183 -2.06 -26.09 -15.56
C ALA A 183 -2.99 -25.32 -14.59
N LEU A 184 -2.82 -25.51 -13.29
CA LEU A 184 -3.49 -24.72 -12.28
C LEU A 184 -2.73 -23.40 -12.08
N LEU A 185 -3.45 -22.28 -12.10
CA LEU A 185 -2.84 -20.95 -11.94
C LEU A 185 -2.95 -20.52 -10.47
N HIS A 186 -1.80 -20.20 -9.87
CA HIS A 186 -1.68 -19.85 -8.46
C HIS A 186 -1.28 -18.41 -8.27
N ILE A 187 -1.84 -17.78 -7.24
CA ILE A 187 -1.42 -16.47 -6.77
C ILE A 187 -0.49 -16.60 -5.56
N LEU A 188 0.59 -15.81 -5.56
CA LEU A 188 1.48 -15.65 -4.42
C LEU A 188 1.07 -14.43 -3.59
N HIS A 189 1.02 -14.61 -2.27
CA HIS A 189 0.89 -13.55 -1.30
C HIS A 189 2.04 -13.67 -0.31
N ASP A 190 2.85 -12.61 -0.15
CA ASP A 190 4.08 -12.61 0.63
C ASP A 190 5.02 -13.81 0.30
N GLY A 191 5.14 -14.11 -1.00
CA GLY A 191 5.99 -15.18 -1.51
C GLY A 191 5.47 -16.60 -1.24
N LYS A 192 4.24 -16.76 -0.76
CA LYS A 192 3.58 -18.05 -0.53
C LYS A 192 2.33 -18.20 -1.36
N ARG A 193 2.04 -19.41 -1.83
CA ARG A 193 0.78 -19.71 -2.50
C ARG A 193 -0.40 -19.51 -1.56
N LEU A 194 -1.43 -18.81 -2.04
CA LEU A 194 -2.74 -18.82 -1.38
C LEU A 194 -3.39 -20.18 -1.59
N LYS A 195 -3.97 -20.74 -0.54
CA LYS A 195 -4.64 -22.06 -0.57
C LYS A 195 -6.04 -21.98 -1.19
N VAL A 196 -6.19 -21.28 -2.32
CA VAL A 196 -7.50 -21.12 -2.98
C VAL A 196 -7.92 -22.40 -3.71
N TRP A 197 -6.97 -23.07 -4.37
CA TRP A 197 -7.22 -24.33 -5.05
C TRP A 197 -7.55 -25.45 -4.07
N GLU A 198 -6.78 -25.60 -3.00
CA GLU A 198 -7.01 -26.61 -1.97
C GLU A 198 -8.40 -26.47 -1.35
N ASN A 199 -8.79 -25.23 -1.01
CA ASN A 199 -10.10 -24.96 -0.43
C ASN A 199 -11.24 -25.26 -1.41
N TRP A 200 -11.06 -24.90 -2.70
CA TRP A 200 -12.08 -25.11 -3.70
C TRP A 200 -12.22 -26.60 -4.06
N LEU A 201 -11.10 -27.32 -4.23
CA LEU A 201 -11.10 -28.76 -4.52
C LEU A 201 -11.70 -29.56 -3.35
N ALA A 202 -11.39 -29.20 -2.11
CA ALA A 202 -12.00 -29.82 -0.94
C ALA A 202 -13.52 -29.64 -0.91
N ALA A 203 -14.03 -28.47 -1.28
CA ALA A 203 -15.48 -28.22 -1.39
C ALA A 203 -16.14 -29.04 -2.50
N MET A 204 -15.37 -29.43 -3.53
CA MET A 204 -15.82 -30.32 -4.61
C MET A 204 -15.68 -31.81 -4.30
N GLY A 205 -15.01 -32.18 -3.21
CA GLY A 205 -14.64 -33.57 -2.92
C GLY A 205 -13.62 -34.12 -3.91
N ARG A 206 -12.78 -33.28 -4.52
CA ARG A 206 -11.75 -33.63 -5.51
C ARG A 206 -10.35 -33.60 -4.90
N GLU A 207 -10.14 -34.39 -3.87
CA GLU A 207 -8.82 -34.57 -3.22
C GLU A 207 -7.83 -35.38 -4.09
N ASP A 208 -8.30 -35.96 -5.18
CA ASP A 208 -7.50 -36.65 -6.20
C ASP A 208 -6.63 -35.72 -7.03
N ILE A 209 -6.94 -34.43 -7.08
CA ILE A 209 -6.21 -33.42 -7.84
C ILE A 209 -5.04 -32.86 -7.02
N ASP A 210 -3.85 -32.94 -7.59
CA ASP A 210 -2.66 -32.31 -6.98
C ASP A 210 -2.67 -30.80 -7.15
N ALA A 211 -3.18 -30.08 -6.15
CA ALA A 211 -3.14 -28.62 -6.12
C ALA A 211 -1.72 -28.04 -6.02
N GLY A 212 -0.69 -28.86 -5.80
CA GLY A 212 0.70 -28.41 -5.67
C GLY A 212 1.38 -28.09 -7.02
N GLN A 213 0.78 -28.48 -8.14
CA GLN A 213 1.34 -28.26 -9.47
C GLN A 213 0.75 -27.01 -10.13
N GLY A 214 1.44 -26.46 -11.15
CA GLY A 214 0.94 -25.35 -11.95
C GLY A 214 1.86 -24.13 -12.00
N LEU A 215 1.32 -23.01 -12.44
CA LEU A 215 2.04 -21.76 -12.63
C LEU A 215 1.77 -20.79 -11.49
N GLU A 216 2.80 -20.05 -11.05
CA GLU A 216 2.74 -19.09 -9.95
C GLU A 216 2.88 -17.66 -10.43
N PHE A 217 2.07 -16.77 -9.88
CA PHE A 217 2.03 -15.36 -10.24
C PHE A 217 2.01 -14.47 -9.00
N SER A 218 2.67 -13.33 -9.07
CA SER A 218 2.75 -12.36 -7.97
C SER A 218 1.52 -11.45 -7.85
N THR A 219 0.66 -11.40 -8.87
CA THR A 219 -0.57 -10.59 -8.86
C THR A 219 -1.75 -11.37 -9.42
N LEU A 220 -2.95 -11.10 -8.89
CA LEU A 220 -4.17 -11.71 -9.39
C LEU A 220 -4.48 -11.28 -10.84
N ASP A 221 -4.07 -10.09 -11.28
CA ASP A 221 -4.22 -9.66 -12.68
C ASP A 221 -3.43 -10.56 -13.64
N GLN A 222 -2.23 -11.02 -13.25
CA GLN A 222 -1.46 -11.98 -14.05
C GLN A 222 -2.19 -13.33 -14.17
N VAL A 223 -2.76 -13.82 -13.07
CA VAL A 223 -3.59 -15.05 -13.08
C VAL A 223 -4.77 -14.88 -14.04
N ILE A 224 -5.52 -13.78 -13.93
CA ILE A 224 -6.68 -13.49 -14.77
C ILE A 224 -6.29 -13.42 -16.26
N HIS A 225 -5.23 -12.68 -16.60
CA HIS A 225 -4.79 -12.56 -17.99
C HIS A 225 -4.28 -13.88 -18.55
N THR A 226 -3.61 -14.70 -17.75
CA THR A 226 -3.17 -16.04 -18.19
C THR A 226 -4.37 -16.96 -18.42
N ALA A 227 -5.37 -16.93 -17.53
CA ALA A 227 -6.62 -17.69 -17.74
C ALA A 227 -7.37 -17.25 -18.99
N LEU A 228 -7.49 -15.94 -19.25
CA LEU A 228 -8.09 -15.38 -20.46
C LEU A 228 -7.38 -15.82 -21.74
N ALA A 229 -6.07 -15.99 -21.69
CA ALA A 229 -5.25 -16.45 -22.81
C ALA A 229 -5.25 -17.99 -22.99
N GLY A 230 -6.09 -18.72 -22.23
CA GLY A 230 -6.12 -20.18 -22.28
C GLY A 230 -4.91 -20.87 -21.66
N GLY A 231 -4.10 -20.16 -20.87
CA GLY A 231 -2.87 -20.67 -20.26
C GLY A 231 -3.09 -21.62 -19.07
N GLY A 232 -4.34 -21.88 -18.68
CA GLY A 232 -4.69 -22.79 -17.59
C GLY A 232 -6.00 -22.45 -16.90
N LEU A 233 -6.26 -23.16 -15.81
CA LEU A 233 -7.46 -23.03 -14.98
C LEU A 233 -7.14 -22.18 -13.75
N ALA A 234 -8.07 -21.34 -13.32
CA ALA A 234 -7.87 -20.44 -12.19
C ALA A 234 -9.03 -20.48 -11.19
N VAL A 235 -8.71 -20.48 -9.89
CA VAL A 235 -9.67 -20.19 -8.82
C VAL A 235 -9.52 -18.73 -8.43
N ILE A 236 -10.57 -17.94 -8.65
CA ILE A 236 -10.54 -16.47 -8.57
C ILE A 236 -11.74 -15.99 -7.77
N ASP A 237 -11.56 -14.89 -7.03
CA ASP A 237 -12.67 -14.14 -6.45
C ASP A 237 -13.59 -13.61 -7.54
N ARG A 238 -14.85 -14.02 -7.48
CA ARG A 238 -15.90 -13.70 -8.47
C ARG A 238 -16.01 -12.21 -8.75
N GLN A 239 -15.88 -11.35 -7.73
CA GLN A 239 -16.00 -9.90 -7.89
C GLN A 239 -14.89 -9.30 -8.76
N MET A 240 -13.72 -9.94 -8.81
CA MET A 240 -12.60 -9.45 -9.60
C MET A 240 -12.74 -9.74 -11.10
N ILE A 241 -13.68 -10.60 -11.49
CA ILE A 241 -13.89 -11.03 -12.88
C ILE A 241 -15.35 -10.92 -13.35
N GLU A 242 -16.16 -10.09 -12.70
CA GLU A 242 -17.58 -9.90 -13.08
C GLU A 242 -17.75 -9.51 -14.55
N LYS A 243 -16.85 -8.66 -15.06
CA LYS A 243 -16.87 -8.22 -16.45
C LYS A 243 -16.58 -9.38 -17.41
N GLU A 244 -15.61 -10.21 -17.10
CA GLU A 244 -15.20 -11.37 -17.89
C GLU A 244 -16.29 -12.45 -17.87
N LEU A 245 -16.95 -12.64 -16.76
CA LEU A 245 -18.11 -13.54 -16.67
C LEU A 245 -19.30 -13.00 -17.48
N ALA A 246 -19.59 -11.70 -17.39
CA ALA A 246 -20.71 -11.10 -18.09
C ALA A 246 -20.55 -11.10 -19.61
N ASN A 247 -19.33 -10.98 -20.12
CA ASN A 247 -19.05 -11.02 -21.57
C ASN A 247 -18.66 -12.41 -22.08
N GLY A 248 -18.58 -13.42 -21.20
CA GLY A 248 -18.25 -14.80 -21.56
C GLY A 248 -16.78 -15.05 -21.90
N SER A 249 -15.87 -14.11 -21.63
CA SER A 249 -14.43 -14.32 -21.88
C SER A 249 -13.76 -15.22 -20.84
N LEU A 250 -14.37 -15.37 -19.65
CA LEU A 250 -14.12 -16.44 -18.70
C LEU A 250 -15.43 -17.16 -18.39
N VAL A 251 -15.36 -18.47 -18.30
CA VAL A 251 -16.51 -19.33 -18.04
C VAL A 251 -16.25 -20.16 -16.77
N PRO A 252 -17.21 -20.24 -15.82
CA PRO A 252 -17.10 -21.12 -14.68
C PRO A 252 -17.02 -22.59 -15.12
N ILE A 253 -16.04 -23.35 -14.59
CA ILE A 253 -15.91 -24.78 -14.88
C ILE A 253 -16.99 -25.61 -14.16
N THR A 254 -17.50 -25.09 -13.07
CA THR A 254 -18.63 -25.66 -12.29
C THR A 254 -19.46 -24.54 -11.68
N PRO A 255 -20.69 -24.81 -11.25
CA PRO A 255 -21.50 -23.83 -10.53
C PRO A 255 -21.09 -23.63 -9.07
N ILE A 256 -20.03 -24.29 -8.59
CA ILE A 256 -19.63 -24.25 -7.20
C ILE A 256 -18.90 -22.94 -6.90
N GLU A 257 -19.40 -22.25 -5.88
CA GLU A 257 -18.81 -21.05 -5.30
C GLU A 257 -18.45 -21.32 -3.83
N VAL A 258 -17.22 -20.98 -3.44
CA VAL A 258 -16.69 -21.24 -2.10
C VAL A 258 -16.35 -19.91 -1.43
N ILE A 259 -16.86 -19.68 -0.23
CA ILE A 259 -16.41 -18.51 0.57
C ILE A 259 -14.97 -18.76 0.98
N GLY A 260 -14.09 -17.86 0.56
CA GLY A 260 -12.68 -17.91 0.93
C GLY A 260 -12.44 -17.51 2.39
N PRO A 261 -11.29 -17.89 2.98
CA PRO A 261 -10.93 -17.45 4.33
C PRO A 261 -10.44 -15.99 4.35
N TYR A 262 -10.17 -15.39 3.19
CA TYR A 262 -9.63 -14.04 3.06
C TYR A 262 -10.73 -13.04 2.74
N GLY A 263 -10.45 -11.78 3.11
CA GLY A 263 -11.31 -10.66 2.77
C GLY A 263 -10.50 -9.38 2.57
N TYR A 264 -11.16 -8.36 2.05
CA TYR A 264 -10.63 -7.02 1.95
C TYR A 264 -11.07 -6.20 3.14
N TRP A 265 -10.10 -5.63 3.84
CA TRP A 265 -10.27 -4.87 5.08
C TRP A 265 -9.87 -3.42 4.85
N LEU A 266 -10.69 -2.49 5.30
CA LEU A 266 -10.35 -1.09 5.36
C LEU A 266 -9.72 -0.80 6.73
N ASP A 267 -8.44 -0.51 6.74
CA ASP A 267 -7.68 -0.15 7.93
C ASP A 267 -7.41 1.36 7.94
N VAL A 268 -7.71 2.02 9.06
CA VAL A 268 -7.51 3.47 9.25
C VAL A 268 -6.82 3.70 10.58
N ALA A 269 -5.69 4.41 10.56
CA ALA A 269 -4.96 4.78 11.78
C ALA A 269 -5.84 5.63 12.71
N ASN A 270 -5.74 5.41 14.02
CA ASN A 270 -6.65 5.99 15.00
C ASN A 270 -6.61 7.54 15.02
N ASP A 271 -5.45 8.13 14.76
CA ASP A 271 -5.24 9.59 14.67
C ASP A 271 -5.84 10.20 13.39
N LYS A 272 -6.08 9.41 12.35
CA LYS A 272 -6.64 9.85 11.06
C LYS A 272 -8.16 9.69 10.95
N ARG A 273 -8.78 8.89 11.81
CA ARG A 273 -10.24 8.63 11.77
C ARG A 273 -11.10 9.90 11.85
N GLY A 274 -10.59 10.94 12.53
CA GLY A 274 -11.27 12.23 12.68
C GLY A 274 -11.22 13.14 11.46
N LEU A 275 -10.37 12.85 10.48
CA LEU A 275 -10.19 13.69 9.30
C LEU A 275 -11.42 13.59 8.38
N SER A 276 -11.95 14.76 7.96
CA SER A 276 -13.14 14.83 7.10
C SER A 276 -13.00 14.00 5.81
N LYS A 277 -11.84 14.13 5.12
CA LYS A 277 -11.55 13.37 3.89
C LYS A 277 -11.60 11.85 4.09
N VAL A 278 -11.14 11.37 5.26
CA VAL A 278 -11.14 9.95 5.62
C VAL A 278 -12.57 9.47 5.87
N LYS A 279 -13.35 10.21 6.68
CA LYS A 279 -14.75 9.88 6.92
C LYS A 279 -15.56 9.81 5.64
N LEU A 280 -15.45 10.82 4.77
CA LEU A 280 -16.19 10.84 3.50
C LEU A 280 -15.85 9.64 2.61
N PHE A 281 -14.58 9.24 2.58
CA PHE A 281 -14.15 8.06 1.81
C PHE A 281 -14.62 6.75 2.43
N THR A 282 -14.49 6.59 3.75
CA THR A 282 -14.92 5.38 4.46
C THR A 282 -16.42 5.16 4.37
N ASP A 283 -17.20 6.24 4.55
CA ASP A 283 -18.68 6.19 4.44
C ASP A 283 -19.09 5.85 3.00
N TRP A 284 -18.47 6.48 2.00
CA TRP A 284 -18.73 6.17 0.60
C TRP A 284 -18.35 4.74 0.25
N LEU A 285 -17.18 4.27 0.70
CA LEU A 285 -16.70 2.92 0.44
C LEU A 285 -17.66 1.86 1.03
N SER A 286 -18.13 2.09 2.25
CA SER A 286 -19.11 1.20 2.89
C SER A 286 -20.44 1.12 2.13
N LEU A 287 -20.87 2.22 1.50
CA LEU A 287 -22.10 2.24 0.68
C LEU A 287 -21.95 1.43 -0.61
N VAL A 288 -20.77 1.48 -1.24
CA VAL A 288 -20.52 0.77 -2.51
C VAL A 288 -20.10 -0.69 -2.32
N SER A 289 -19.56 -1.05 -1.14
CA SER A 289 -19.17 -2.43 -0.82
C SER A 289 -20.35 -3.31 -0.38
N ASN A 290 -21.46 -2.70 0.12
CA ASN A 290 -22.67 -3.39 0.54
C ASN A 290 -23.87 -2.76 -0.21
N PRO A 291 -24.06 -3.07 -1.50
CA PRO A 291 -25.18 -2.57 -2.30
C PRO A 291 -26.53 -3.15 -1.88
#